data_2b8f87dab458fc3fb96700027c1a2d89
#
_entry.id   2b8f87dab458fc3fb96700027c1a2d89
#
_cell.length_a   1.000
_cell.length_b   1.000
_cell.length_c   1.000
_cell.angle_alpha   90.00
_cell.angle_beta   90.00
_cell.angle_gamma   90.00
#
_symmetry.space_group_name_H-M   'P 1'
#
loop_
_entity.id
_entity.type
_entity.pdbx_description
1 polymer ?
#
loop_
_entity_poly.entity_id
_entity_poly.type
_entity_poly.pdbx_seq_one_letter_code
_entity_poly.pdbx_strand_id
1 'polypeptide(L)'
;MQKAGFSEGITLNLDKLIMSGHSFGGMTAIDSSLNEPERIKVCLTFDPWLYCRHSEIQAHRYPIKQPLIAVSSEEFHPFCENWFESWKTLKQLQTKCATDSWKQEHVVVKKTGHLHQCDCSVVGPLEVFLKA
;
A
#
# COMPACT_ATOMS: atom_id res chain seq x y z
N MET A 1 14.17 7.68 25.19
CA MET A 1 13.51 7.88 23.88
C MET A 1 14.12 9.12 23.24
N GLN A 2 14.76 9.03 22.09
CA GLN A 2 15.18 10.21 21.34
C GLN A 2 13.92 10.98 20.96
N LYS A 3 13.90 12.28 21.24
CA LYS A 3 12.82 13.18 20.83
C LYS A 3 12.83 13.23 19.29
N ALA A 4 11.85 12.65 18.66
CA ALA A 4 11.71 12.63 17.20
C ALA A 4 11.21 14.00 16.70
N GLY A 5 11.96 15.09 16.93
CA GLY A 5 11.73 16.40 16.33
C GLY A 5 10.32 17.04 16.46
N PHE A 6 9.44 16.45 17.26
CA PHE A 6 8.10 16.98 17.51
C PHE A 6 8.13 18.06 18.59
N SER A 7 7.26 19.06 18.44
CA SER A 7 7.07 20.12 19.45
C SER A 7 6.67 19.52 20.80
N GLU A 8 7.00 20.23 21.88
CA GLU A 8 6.57 19.81 23.23
C GLU A 8 5.05 19.70 23.30
N GLY A 9 4.56 18.62 23.92
CA GLY A 9 3.13 18.34 24.07
C GLY A 9 2.50 17.47 22.97
N ILE A 10 3.23 17.14 21.89
CA ILE A 10 2.74 16.19 20.89
C ILE A 10 3.00 14.75 21.36
N THR A 11 1.93 13.96 21.41
CA THR A 11 1.98 12.50 21.67
C THR A 11 1.50 11.75 20.44
N LEU A 12 2.21 10.65 20.11
CA LEU A 12 1.81 9.77 19.02
C LEU A 12 0.77 8.77 19.54
N ASN A 13 -0.34 8.63 18.83
CA ASN A 13 -1.32 7.60 19.11
C ASN A 13 -0.91 6.31 18.41
N LEU A 14 -0.20 5.44 19.13
CA LEU A 14 0.32 4.18 18.59
C LEU A 14 -0.74 3.08 18.43
N ASP A 15 -1.97 3.32 18.90
CA ASP A 15 -3.10 2.40 18.76
C ASP A 15 -3.98 2.73 17.53
N LYS A 16 -3.64 3.81 16.82
CA LYS A 16 -4.35 4.26 15.63
C LYS A 16 -3.37 4.60 14.50
N LEU A 17 -2.63 3.60 14.05
CA LEU A 17 -1.64 3.76 13.01
C LEU A 17 -2.29 3.72 11.61
N ILE A 18 -1.76 4.53 10.71
CA ILE A 18 -1.92 4.37 9.27
C ILE A 18 -0.61 3.75 8.77
N MET A 19 -0.70 2.58 8.14
CA MET A 19 0.47 1.96 7.52
C MET A 19 0.52 2.31 6.05
N SER A 20 1.67 2.77 5.59
CA SER A 20 1.83 3.20 4.20
C SER A 20 3.13 2.69 3.61
N GLY A 21 3.15 2.49 2.29
CA GLY A 21 4.35 2.10 1.58
C GLY A 21 4.19 2.17 0.06
N HIS A 22 5.32 2.29 -0.62
CA HIS A 22 5.43 2.33 -2.07
C HIS A 22 6.07 1.06 -2.60
N SER A 23 5.61 0.54 -3.73
CA SER A 23 6.19 -0.61 -4.42
C SER A 23 6.23 -1.86 -3.52
N PHE A 24 7.39 -2.45 -3.28
CA PHE A 24 7.59 -3.54 -2.33
C PHE A 24 7.16 -3.14 -0.90
N GLY A 25 7.45 -1.89 -0.50
CA GLY A 25 6.97 -1.33 0.77
C GLY A 25 5.44 -1.25 0.86
N GLY A 26 4.75 -1.11 -0.27
CA GLY A 26 3.29 -1.20 -0.34
C GLY A 26 2.78 -2.58 0.04
N MET A 27 3.42 -3.66 -0.46
CA MET A 27 3.07 -5.02 -0.02
C MET A 27 3.45 -5.26 1.44
N THR A 28 4.59 -4.73 1.90
CA THR A 28 4.97 -4.78 3.32
C THR A 28 3.93 -4.09 4.22
N ALA A 29 3.35 -2.97 3.77
CA ALA A 29 2.28 -2.29 4.51
C ALA A 29 1.02 -3.18 4.62
N ILE A 30 0.68 -3.91 3.56
CA ILE A 30 -0.41 -4.88 3.56
C ILE A 30 -0.12 -6.03 4.53
N ASP A 31 1.08 -6.63 4.48
CA ASP A 31 1.52 -7.68 5.41
C ASP A 31 1.46 -7.21 6.87
N SER A 32 1.93 -5.99 7.13
CA SER A 32 1.91 -5.41 8.48
C SER A 32 0.47 -5.20 8.98
N SER A 33 -0.43 -4.77 8.10
CA SER A 33 -1.85 -4.58 8.44
C SER A 33 -2.54 -5.91 8.80
N LEU A 34 -2.13 -6.99 8.15
CA LEU A 34 -2.62 -8.33 8.46
C LEU A 34 -2.11 -8.82 9.82
N ASN A 35 -0.84 -8.53 10.15
CA ASN A 35 -0.18 -9.03 11.37
C ASN A 35 -0.48 -8.19 12.62
N GLU A 36 -0.77 -6.89 12.46
CA GLU A 36 -1.03 -5.93 13.54
C GLU A 36 -2.43 -5.28 13.43
N PRO A 37 -3.50 -6.05 13.31
CA PRO A 37 -4.83 -5.51 12.99
C PRO A 37 -5.40 -4.60 14.08
N GLU A 38 -4.97 -4.78 15.33
CA GLU A 38 -5.46 -3.98 16.44
C GLU A 38 -4.84 -2.57 16.48
N ARG A 39 -3.63 -2.41 15.94
CA ARG A 39 -2.91 -1.14 15.94
C ARG A 39 -3.06 -0.39 14.62
N ILE A 40 -2.99 -1.10 13.49
CA ILE A 40 -3.10 -0.50 12.16
C ILE A 40 -4.58 -0.39 11.79
N LYS A 41 -5.06 0.83 11.62
CA LYS A 41 -6.47 1.11 11.33
C LYS A 41 -6.76 1.38 9.86
N VAL A 42 -5.76 1.76 9.08
CA VAL A 42 -5.84 2.00 7.64
C VAL A 42 -4.54 1.56 7.00
N CYS A 43 -4.64 0.95 5.83
CA CYS A 43 -3.50 0.67 4.95
C CYS A 43 -3.62 1.54 3.69
N LEU A 44 -2.61 2.38 3.44
CA LEU A 44 -2.50 3.23 2.24
C LEU A 44 -1.27 2.81 1.45
N THR A 45 -1.45 2.38 0.21
CA THR A 45 -0.34 1.89 -0.60
C THR A 45 -0.20 2.68 -1.89
N PHE A 46 1.03 2.84 -2.33
CA PHE A 46 1.39 3.48 -3.58
C PHE A 46 2.08 2.46 -4.50
N ASP A 47 1.49 2.18 -5.65
CA ASP A 47 1.97 1.15 -6.59
C ASP A 47 2.38 -0.15 -5.89
N PRO A 48 1.51 -0.78 -5.08
CA PRO A 48 1.90 -1.96 -4.30
C PRO A 48 2.30 -3.12 -5.22
N TRP A 49 3.47 -3.70 -4.95
CA TRP A 49 3.98 -4.82 -5.74
C TRP A 49 3.37 -6.15 -5.26
N LEU A 50 2.13 -6.40 -5.65
CA LEU A 50 1.34 -7.56 -5.20
C LEU A 50 1.90 -8.90 -5.68
N TYR A 51 2.72 -8.91 -6.74
CA TYR A 51 3.32 -10.12 -7.31
C TYR A 51 4.08 -10.96 -6.27
N CYS A 52 4.83 -10.31 -5.38
CA CYS A 52 5.64 -11.01 -4.38
C CYS A 52 4.83 -11.82 -3.35
N ARG A 53 3.51 -11.62 -3.29
CA ARG A 53 2.58 -12.38 -2.45
C ARG A 53 1.39 -12.94 -3.22
N HIS A 54 1.48 -12.99 -4.54
CA HIS A 54 0.39 -13.45 -5.38
C HIS A 54 -0.16 -14.81 -4.94
N SER A 55 0.72 -15.81 -4.75
CA SER A 55 0.33 -17.16 -4.38
C SER A 55 -0.41 -17.23 -3.05
N GLU A 56 0.04 -16.47 -2.05
CA GLU A 56 -0.58 -16.43 -0.74
C GLU A 56 -1.92 -15.68 -0.78
N ILE A 57 -2.02 -14.61 -1.58
CA ILE A 57 -3.28 -13.89 -1.81
C ILE A 57 -4.29 -14.83 -2.47
N GLN A 58 -3.91 -15.55 -3.52
CA GLN A 58 -4.80 -16.52 -4.20
C GLN A 58 -5.18 -17.68 -3.27
N ALA A 59 -4.30 -18.08 -2.38
CA ALA A 59 -4.60 -19.07 -1.33
C ALA A 59 -5.48 -18.51 -0.20
N HIS A 60 -6.02 -17.31 -0.34
CA HIS A 60 -6.90 -16.64 0.63
C HIS A 60 -6.28 -16.44 2.03
N ARG A 61 -4.96 -16.22 2.10
CA ARG A 61 -4.24 -15.99 3.36
C ARG A 61 -4.20 -14.52 3.79
N TYR A 62 -4.93 -13.63 3.11
CA TYR A 62 -4.97 -12.18 3.34
C TYR A 62 -6.37 -11.67 3.75
N PRO A 63 -6.93 -12.13 4.89
CA PRO A 63 -8.23 -11.67 5.38
C PRO A 63 -8.11 -10.29 6.04
N ILE A 64 -7.78 -9.27 5.26
CA ILE A 64 -7.60 -7.88 5.73
C ILE A 64 -8.95 -7.32 6.13
N LYS A 65 -9.05 -6.80 7.35
CA LYS A 65 -10.27 -6.18 7.91
C LYS A 65 -10.26 -4.67 7.78
N GLN A 66 -9.07 -4.07 7.77
CA GLN A 66 -8.89 -2.63 7.72
C GLN A 66 -9.20 -2.09 6.32
N PRO A 67 -9.59 -0.81 6.21
CA PRO A 67 -9.63 -0.11 4.94
C PRO A 67 -8.27 -0.20 4.23
N LEU A 68 -8.30 -0.58 2.94
CA LEU A 68 -7.12 -0.68 2.08
C LEU A 68 -7.33 0.24 0.89
N ILE A 69 -6.48 1.24 0.77
CA ILE A 69 -6.48 2.20 -0.33
C ILE A 69 -5.21 1.97 -1.15
N ALA A 70 -5.35 1.72 -2.44
CA ALA A 70 -4.25 1.67 -3.38
C ALA A 70 -4.31 2.86 -4.32
N VAL A 71 -3.25 3.66 -4.34
CA VAL A 71 -3.01 4.71 -5.32
C VAL A 71 -1.99 4.17 -6.31
N SER A 72 -2.39 3.98 -7.57
CA SER A 72 -1.51 3.41 -8.59
C SER A 72 -1.22 4.42 -9.68
N SER A 73 0.01 4.38 -10.20
CA SER A 73 0.35 5.06 -11.42
C SER A 73 -0.29 4.35 -12.62
N GLU A 74 -0.60 5.12 -13.68
CA GLU A 74 -1.20 4.55 -14.89
C GLU A 74 -0.33 3.49 -15.56
N GLU A 75 0.99 3.64 -15.46
CA GLU A 75 1.94 2.78 -16.16
C GLU A 75 2.35 1.54 -15.36
N PHE A 76 2.36 1.57 -14.03
CA PHE A 76 2.90 0.48 -13.22
C PHE A 76 1.97 -0.72 -13.09
N HIS A 77 0.73 -0.51 -12.65
CA HIS A 77 -0.14 -1.63 -12.31
C HIS A 77 -0.49 -2.55 -13.50
N PRO A 78 -0.54 -2.09 -14.79
CA PRO A 78 -0.72 -2.99 -15.92
C PRO A 78 0.51 -3.86 -16.22
N PHE A 79 1.70 -3.37 -15.85
CA PHE A 79 2.97 -4.12 -16.04
C PHE A 79 3.30 -5.05 -14.90
N CYS A 80 2.71 -4.85 -13.73
CA CYS A 80 2.92 -5.71 -12.59
C CYS A 80 2.15 -7.02 -12.79
N GLU A 81 2.87 -8.10 -12.99
CA GLU A 81 2.31 -9.43 -13.22
C GLU A 81 1.30 -9.80 -12.14
N ASN A 82 0.15 -10.32 -12.55
CA ASN A 82 -0.93 -10.78 -11.67
C ASN A 82 -1.52 -9.70 -10.73
N TRP A 83 -1.26 -8.41 -10.99
CA TRP A 83 -1.73 -7.32 -10.12
C TRP A 83 -3.26 -7.30 -10.00
N PHE A 84 -3.96 -7.35 -11.12
CA PHE A 84 -5.42 -7.28 -11.16
C PHE A 84 -6.07 -8.48 -10.47
N GLU A 85 -5.52 -9.68 -10.65
CA GLU A 85 -6.02 -10.89 -10.01
C GLU A 85 -5.83 -10.83 -8.49
N SER A 86 -4.65 -10.42 -8.05
CA SER A 86 -4.33 -10.25 -6.63
C SER A 86 -5.25 -9.20 -5.98
N TRP A 87 -5.43 -8.05 -6.63
CA TRP A 87 -6.32 -6.99 -6.14
C TRP A 87 -7.76 -7.45 -6.04
N LYS A 88 -8.27 -8.14 -7.06
CA LYS A 88 -9.62 -8.70 -7.07
C LYS A 88 -9.84 -9.67 -5.91
N THR A 89 -8.85 -10.54 -5.66
CA THR A 89 -8.91 -11.52 -4.56
C THR A 89 -8.88 -10.81 -3.20
N LEU A 90 -7.99 -9.83 -3.00
CA LEU A 90 -7.95 -9.02 -1.77
C LEU A 90 -9.29 -8.33 -1.51
N LYS A 91 -9.90 -7.75 -2.54
CA LYS A 91 -11.21 -7.10 -2.43
C LYS A 91 -12.32 -8.08 -2.03
N GLN A 92 -12.32 -9.28 -2.58
CA GLN A 92 -13.28 -10.32 -2.21
C GLN A 92 -13.10 -10.79 -0.77
N LEU A 93 -11.85 -10.94 -0.31
CA LEU A 93 -11.54 -11.35 1.05
C LEU A 93 -11.95 -10.27 2.05
N GLN A 94 -11.69 -9.01 1.77
CA GLN A 94 -12.09 -7.90 2.63
C GLN A 94 -13.63 -7.83 2.77
N THR A 95 -14.36 -7.99 1.68
CA THR A 95 -15.85 -7.98 1.71
C THR A 95 -16.41 -9.06 2.63
N LYS A 96 -15.72 -10.18 2.78
CA LYS A 96 -16.12 -11.27 3.69
C LYS A 96 -15.75 -11.00 5.15
N CYS A 97 -14.73 -10.20 5.41
CA CYS A 97 -14.15 -9.99 6.74
C CYS A 97 -14.51 -8.66 7.38
N ALA A 98 -14.88 -7.65 6.59
CA ALA A 98 -15.22 -6.32 7.09
C ALA A 98 -16.62 -6.32 7.71
N THR A 99 -16.70 -5.85 8.95
CA THR A 99 -17.98 -5.65 9.66
C THR A 99 -18.61 -4.29 9.35
N ASP A 100 -17.83 -3.35 8.80
CA ASP A 100 -18.22 -1.98 8.51
C ASP A 100 -18.20 -1.67 7.01
N SER A 101 -18.84 -0.58 6.61
CA SER A 101 -19.03 -0.13 5.23
C SER A 101 -17.75 0.32 4.50
N TRP A 102 -16.58 0.19 5.11
CA TRP A 102 -15.30 0.58 4.52
C TRP A 102 -14.88 -0.40 3.43
N LYS A 103 -14.64 0.14 2.26
CA LYS A 103 -14.30 -0.62 1.07
C LYS A 103 -12.83 -0.47 0.73
N GLN A 104 -12.31 -1.45 -0.01
CA GLN A 104 -11.07 -1.24 -0.75
C GLN A 104 -11.32 -0.23 -1.86
N GLU A 105 -10.45 0.76 -1.94
CA GLU A 105 -10.46 1.77 -2.99
C GLU A 105 -9.18 1.66 -3.80
N HIS A 106 -9.34 1.70 -5.13
CA HIS A 106 -8.22 1.76 -6.06
C HIS A 106 -8.35 3.03 -6.90
N VAL A 107 -7.37 3.88 -6.78
CA VAL A 107 -7.27 5.15 -7.52
C VAL A 107 -6.09 5.05 -8.49
N VAL A 108 -6.33 5.37 -9.75
CA VAL A 108 -5.27 5.43 -10.78
C VAL A 108 -4.98 6.89 -11.12
N VAL A 109 -3.73 7.29 -10.91
CA VAL A 109 -3.26 8.62 -11.28
C VAL A 109 -2.79 8.59 -12.73
N LYS A 110 -3.46 9.37 -13.58
CA LYS A 110 -3.17 9.41 -15.01
C LYS A 110 -1.85 10.09 -15.33
N LYS A 111 -1.20 9.62 -16.40
CA LYS A 111 0.09 10.16 -16.90
C LYS A 111 1.21 10.09 -15.87
N THR A 112 1.20 9.07 -15.03
CA THR A 112 2.25 8.83 -14.05
C THR A 112 2.81 7.43 -14.18
N GLY A 113 4.12 7.31 -13.96
CA GLY A 113 4.84 6.06 -13.82
C GLY A 113 5.22 5.80 -12.36
N HIS A 114 5.79 4.64 -12.13
CA HIS A 114 6.12 4.11 -10.80
C HIS A 114 6.94 5.05 -9.91
N LEU A 115 7.92 5.73 -10.49
CA LEU A 115 8.82 6.60 -9.74
C LEU A 115 8.25 8.00 -9.47
N HIS A 116 7.13 8.37 -10.08
CA HIS A 116 6.45 9.65 -9.80
C HIS A 116 5.78 9.68 -8.42
N GLN A 117 5.65 8.52 -7.77
CA GLN A 117 5.06 8.41 -6.43
C GLN A 117 6.10 8.44 -5.30
N CYS A 118 7.34 8.72 -5.62
CA CYS A 118 8.45 8.87 -4.66
C CYS A 118 9.36 10.03 -5.09
N ASP A 119 10.27 10.40 -4.23
CA ASP A 119 11.23 11.49 -4.46
C ASP A 119 12.45 11.09 -5.30
N CYS A 120 12.49 9.86 -5.81
CA CYS A 120 13.56 9.40 -6.71
C CYS A 120 13.75 10.33 -7.91
N SER A 121 12.68 10.89 -8.47
CA SER A 121 12.71 11.84 -9.56
C SER A 121 13.38 13.18 -9.19
N VAL A 122 13.50 13.49 -7.90
CA VAL A 122 14.09 14.72 -7.38
C VAL A 122 15.54 14.51 -6.94
N VAL A 123 15.84 13.35 -6.37
CA VAL A 123 17.15 13.04 -5.76
C VAL A 123 18.05 12.14 -6.61
N GLY A 124 17.47 11.44 -7.57
CA GLY A 124 18.20 10.54 -8.46
C GLY A 124 18.89 11.26 -9.62
N PRO A 125 19.95 10.67 -10.20
CA PRO A 125 20.57 11.23 -11.41
C PRO A 125 19.57 11.19 -12.56
N LEU A 126 19.50 12.30 -13.31
CA LEU A 126 18.56 12.51 -14.41
C LEU A 126 18.56 11.38 -15.46
N GLU A 127 19.68 10.69 -15.61
CA GLU A 127 19.89 9.61 -16.58
C GLU A 127 19.05 8.35 -16.28
N VAL A 128 18.64 8.14 -15.02
CA VAL A 128 17.82 6.99 -14.61
C VAL A 128 16.37 7.16 -15.10
N PHE A 129 15.92 8.41 -15.29
CA PHE A 129 14.54 8.73 -15.65
C PHE A 129 14.28 8.83 -17.15
N LEU A 130 15.36 8.96 -17.95
CA LEU A 130 15.24 9.10 -19.41
C LEU A 130 15.23 7.76 -20.15
N LYS A 131 15.37 6.63 -19.42
CA LYS A 131 15.43 5.26 -19.99
C LYS A 131 14.30 4.33 -19.50
N ALA A 132 13.33 4.86 -18.77
CA ALA A 132 12.19 4.10 -18.29
C ALA A 132 10.93 4.41 -19.11
#